data_8f2a4a81228e3bad13b6950dd397112a
#
_entry.id   8f2a4a81228e3bad13b6950dd397112a
#
_cell.length_a   1.000
_cell.length_b   1.000
_cell.length_c   1.000
_cell.angle_alpha   90.00
_cell.angle_beta   90.00
_cell.angle_gamma   90.00
#
_symmetry.space_group_name_H-M   'P 1'
#
loop_
_entity.id
_entity.type
_entity.pdbx_description
1 polymer ?
#
loop_
_entity_poly.entity_id
_entity_poly.type
_entity_poly.pdbx_seq_one_letter_code
_entity_poly.pdbx_strand_id
1 'polypeptide(L)'
;MKKLNWQEPLALFDVAQTRQLESLGLARVNSGPSLMAQAGLAVAKLALAIKPFAPCYWVFCGPGHNGGDGLEAAKHLHQWGREVRVVLWQPELKRPTDAAKALAGVNALGIAVQATLPEKLDSQDLCIDAMLGIGLRSTLPTSTPSPSETLMQTWIDGLYQLGADVLAVDVPSGLNANTGQFQNKSNGLHIQAKHTLQLLTAKPGCFTAHGRDACGTQWLETLGCEDLQKSVTPAAQLNAPARKVSKPLHASHKGSFGDVAIVGGESVALRGMGMSGAVDLAASAALHAGAGRVMACYLPSDSNSALHTPVLAEVMQRNFAALNLKAGAIVCGCGGGEAVRQVLPKVLQESVHLVLDADALNAISKDPWLRDLLRLRATKKLFTVITPHPLEAARLLNTSSTEVQNDRLFAAQTLAEDLKCTVVLKGSGTVIAKTSQTSIINPTGNARLATGGTGDVLAGLLGARMAQGLSDFEAACAAVFEHGQVADDWCFWRLPTLTAGKLAELIRGPQTASW
;
A
#
# COMPACT_ATOMS: atom_id res chain seq x y z
N MET A 1 -15.99 17.23 -0.06
CA MET A 1 -15.78 15.88 0.48
C MET A 1 -16.05 14.83 -0.59
N LYS A 2 -15.14 13.88 -0.80
CA LYS A 2 -15.33 12.75 -1.73
C LYS A 2 -14.93 11.42 -1.07
N LYS A 3 -15.65 10.33 -1.39
CA LYS A 3 -15.22 8.98 -1.08
C LYS A 3 -14.04 8.65 -1.99
N LEU A 4 -12.95 8.13 -1.42
CA LEU A 4 -11.80 7.73 -2.20
C LEU A 4 -12.09 6.43 -2.97
N ASN A 5 -11.71 6.44 -4.22
CA ASN A 5 -11.68 5.27 -5.09
C ASN A 5 -10.33 5.26 -5.81
N TRP A 6 -10.00 4.14 -6.41
CA TRP A 6 -8.67 3.92 -7.00
C TRP A 6 -8.67 4.12 -8.54
N GLN A 7 -9.62 4.92 -9.07
CA GLN A 7 -9.76 5.12 -10.51
C GLN A 7 -8.79 6.16 -11.09
N GLU A 8 -8.29 7.05 -10.22
CA GLU A 8 -7.36 8.11 -10.58
C GLU A 8 -6.20 8.17 -9.58
N PRO A 9 -4.99 8.55 -10.02
CA PRO A 9 -3.88 8.80 -9.11
C PRO A 9 -4.22 9.89 -8.10
N LEU A 10 -3.82 9.70 -6.84
CA LEU A 10 -4.03 10.66 -5.76
C LEU A 10 -2.69 11.00 -5.10
N ALA A 11 -2.37 12.29 -4.99
CA ALA A 11 -1.19 12.75 -4.28
C ALA A 11 -1.32 12.46 -2.77
N LEU A 12 -0.25 11.94 -2.18
CA LEU A 12 -0.14 11.62 -0.75
C LEU A 12 0.92 12.52 -0.12
N PHE A 13 0.52 13.21 0.94
CA PHE A 13 1.37 14.18 1.63
C PHE A 13 1.70 13.68 3.03
N ASP A 14 2.95 13.73 3.40
CA ASP A 14 3.39 13.43 4.76
C ASP A 14 2.94 14.51 5.76
N VAL A 15 3.24 14.29 7.04
CA VAL A 15 2.86 15.20 8.11
C VAL A 15 3.51 16.59 7.93
N ALA A 16 4.77 16.66 7.49
CA ALA A 16 5.48 17.93 7.30
C ALA A 16 4.87 18.72 6.14
N GLN A 17 4.60 18.06 5.03
CA GLN A 17 3.96 18.63 3.85
C GLN A 17 2.51 19.06 4.13
N THR A 18 1.77 18.24 4.89
CA THR A 18 0.39 18.60 5.32
C THR A 18 0.41 19.86 6.18
N ARG A 19 1.33 19.98 7.14
CA ARG A 19 1.48 21.22 7.96
C ARG A 19 1.89 22.43 7.14
N GLN A 20 2.73 22.24 6.13
CA GLN A 20 3.07 23.31 5.18
C GLN A 20 1.81 23.80 4.46
N LEU A 21 0.98 22.89 3.95
CA LEU A 21 -0.27 23.20 3.27
C LEU A 21 -1.29 23.84 4.23
N GLU A 22 -1.38 23.39 5.48
CA GLU A 22 -2.19 24.00 6.53
C GLU A 22 -1.80 25.47 6.76
N SER A 23 -0.51 25.75 6.88
CA SER A 23 -0.01 27.11 7.06
C SER A 23 -0.33 28.02 5.87
N LEU A 24 -0.22 27.50 4.65
CA LEU A 24 -0.61 28.23 3.43
C LEU A 24 -2.14 28.47 3.38
N GLY A 25 -2.93 27.49 3.80
CA GLY A 25 -4.39 27.59 3.89
C GLY A 25 -4.81 28.65 4.92
N LEU A 26 -4.21 28.64 6.11
CA LEU A 26 -4.47 29.64 7.16
C LEU A 26 -4.15 31.07 6.70
N ALA A 27 -3.10 31.28 5.93
CA ALA A 27 -2.72 32.59 5.38
C ALA A 27 -3.76 33.15 4.39
N ARG A 28 -4.62 32.30 3.80
CA ARG A 28 -5.69 32.69 2.86
C ARG A 28 -7.01 33.05 3.55
N VAL A 29 -7.24 32.59 4.78
CA VAL A 29 -8.51 32.81 5.49
C VAL A 29 -8.56 34.23 6.02
N ASN A 30 -8.86 35.19 5.15
CA ASN A 30 -9.00 36.61 5.54
C ASN A 30 -10.43 36.98 5.96
N SER A 31 -11.46 36.20 5.60
CA SER A 31 -12.87 36.58 5.85
C SER A 31 -13.89 35.42 5.83
N GLY A 32 -13.43 34.18 5.92
CA GLY A 32 -14.28 32.98 5.91
C GLY A 32 -14.21 32.16 7.21
N PRO A 33 -14.94 31.03 7.31
CA PRO A 33 -14.83 30.11 8.42
C PRO A 33 -13.42 29.55 8.51
N SER A 34 -12.89 29.35 9.73
CA SER A 34 -11.57 28.75 9.95
C SER A 34 -11.49 27.35 9.35
N LEU A 35 -10.27 26.85 9.08
CA LEU A 35 -10.07 25.47 8.61
C LEU A 35 -10.70 24.46 9.58
N MET A 36 -10.58 24.69 10.90
CA MET A 36 -11.21 23.87 11.94
C MET A 36 -12.75 23.88 11.84
N ALA A 37 -13.38 25.03 11.62
CA ALA A 37 -14.82 25.08 11.44
C ALA A 37 -15.30 24.35 10.18
N GLN A 38 -14.52 24.44 9.08
CA GLN A 38 -14.79 23.68 7.85
C GLN A 38 -14.61 22.17 8.06
N ALA A 39 -13.55 21.77 8.77
CA ALA A 39 -13.28 20.37 9.12
C ALA A 39 -14.42 19.79 9.97
N GLY A 40 -14.82 20.45 11.05
CA GLY A 40 -15.92 20.03 11.90
C GLY A 40 -17.24 19.90 11.14
N LEU A 41 -17.55 20.85 10.25
CA LEU A 41 -18.73 20.77 9.38
C LEU A 41 -18.69 19.54 8.47
N ALA A 42 -17.51 19.22 7.90
CA ALA A 42 -17.35 18.05 7.04
C ALA A 42 -17.50 16.74 7.83
N VAL A 43 -16.92 16.66 9.04
CA VAL A 43 -17.09 15.53 9.95
C VAL A 43 -18.57 15.32 10.29
N ALA A 44 -19.28 16.38 10.69
CA ALA A 44 -20.71 16.31 11.03
C ALA A 44 -21.56 15.84 9.84
N LYS A 45 -21.30 16.36 8.63
CA LYS A 45 -21.99 15.93 7.40
C LYS A 45 -21.75 14.45 7.11
N LEU A 46 -20.50 13.98 7.23
CA LEU A 46 -20.18 12.57 7.01
C LEU A 46 -20.84 11.68 8.06
N ALA A 47 -20.79 12.08 9.34
CA ALA A 47 -21.43 11.34 10.44
C ALA A 47 -22.93 11.10 10.17
N LEU A 48 -23.64 12.14 9.74
CA LEU A 48 -25.05 12.03 9.34
C LEU A 48 -25.24 11.16 8.09
N ALA A 49 -24.35 11.27 7.11
CA ALA A 49 -24.48 10.50 5.86
C ALA A 49 -24.30 8.99 6.07
N ILE A 50 -23.39 8.60 6.97
CA ILE A 50 -23.11 7.18 7.23
C ILE A 50 -24.03 6.54 8.26
N LYS A 51 -24.57 7.34 9.23
CA LYS A 51 -25.44 6.82 10.29
C LYS A 51 -26.51 7.85 10.70
N PRO A 52 -27.48 8.13 9.78
CA PRO A 52 -28.44 9.24 9.95
C PRO A 52 -29.40 9.05 11.14
N PHE A 53 -29.59 7.84 11.62
CA PHE A 53 -30.51 7.47 12.70
C PHE A 53 -29.77 6.99 13.96
N ALA A 54 -28.50 7.37 14.16
CA ALA A 54 -27.79 7.08 15.39
C ALA A 54 -28.55 7.68 16.59
N PRO A 55 -28.86 6.88 17.64
CA PRO A 55 -29.48 7.39 18.84
C PRO A 55 -28.63 8.45 19.53
N CYS A 56 -27.30 8.26 19.52
CA CYS A 56 -26.34 9.23 20.04
C CYS A 56 -25.06 9.25 19.18
N TYR A 57 -24.51 10.47 19.02
CA TYR A 57 -23.18 10.71 18.45
C TYR A 57 -22.21 10.99 19.60
N TRP A 58 -21.31 10.05 19.86
CA TRP A 58 -20.27 10.18 20.86
C TRP A 58 -19.00 10.74 20.24
N VAL A 59 -18.56 11.93 20.68
CA VAL A 59 -17.38 12.59 20.11
C VAL A 59 -16.23 12.56 21.11
N PHE A 60 -15.21 11.77 20.80
CA PHE A 60 -14.02 11.59 21.63
C PHE A 60 -12.97 12.60 21.21
N CYS A 61 -12.76 13.63 22.03
CA CYS A 61 -11.92 14.79 21.68
C CYS A 61 -10.64 14.83 22.50
N GLY A 62 -9.51 14.86 21.79
CA GLY A 62 -8.19 15.11 22.39
C GLY A 62 -7.94 16.59 22.70
N PRO A 63 -6.77 16.91 23.29
CA PRO A 63 -6.42 18.29 23.62
C PRO A 63 -5.92 19.12 22.42
N GLY A 64 -5.63 18.48 21.27
CA GLY A 64 -5.04 19.11 20.07
C GLY A 64 -6.08 19.69 19.09
N HIS A 65 -5.59 20.01 17.88
CA HIS A 65 -6.45 20.52 16.79
C HIS A 65 -7.49 19.49 16.34
N ASN A 66 -7.12 18.22 16.26
CA ASN A 66 -8.07 17.14 15.90
C ASN A 66 -9.26 17.08 16.86
N GLY A 67 -9.00 17.25 18.19
CA GLY A 67 -10.08 17.40 19.17
C GLY A 67 -10.95 18.64 18.92
N GLY A 68 -10.35 19.72 18.44
CA GLY A 68 -11.06 20.93 18.02
C GLY A 68 -12.01 20.67 16.85
N ASP A 69 -11.57 19.89 15.85
CA ASP A 69 -12.40 19.48 14.71
C ASP A 69 -13.61 18.65 15.18
N GLY A 70 -13.38 17.72 16.14
CA GLY A 70 -14.45 16.96 16.79
C GLY A 70 -15.43 17.84 17.56
N LEU A 71 -14.94 18.82 18.32
CA LEU A 71 -15.80 19.78 19.06
C LEU A 71 -16.66 20.63 18.11
N GLU A 72 -16.10 21.09 17.00
CA GLU A 72 -16.87 21.79 15.96
C GLU A 72 -17.94 20.87 15.34
N ALA A 73 -17.61 19.60 15.08
CA ALA A 73 -18.57 18.61 14.59
C ALA A 73 -19.72 18.39 15.59
N ALA A 74 -19.41 18.30 16.89
CA ALA A 74 -20.41 18.16 17.95
C ALA A 74 -21.41 19.31 17.96
N LYS A 75 -20.94 20.55 17.79
CA LYS A 75 -21.80 21.75 17.68
C LYS A 75 -22.78 21.66 16.52
N HIS A 76 -22.28 21.28 15.32
CA HIS A 76 -23.14 21.17 14.14
C HIS A 76 -24.19 20.07 14.30
N LEU A 77 -23.79 18.88 14.78
CA LEU A 77 -24.72 17.77 15.01
C LEU A 77 -25.82 18.16 16.00
N HIS A 78 -25.45 18.80 17.11
CA HIS A 78 -26.40 19.29 18.11
C HIS A 78 -27.36 20.35 17.52
N GLN A 79 -26.85 21.34 16.78
CA GLN A 79 -27.65 22.36 16.10
C GLN A 79 -28.62 21.75 15.07
N TRP A 80 -28.32 20.59 14.52
CA TRP A 80 -29.23 19.84 13.64
C TRP A 80 -30.17 18.90 14.40
N GLY A 81 -30.30 19.10 15.73
CA GLY A 81 -31.25 18.37 16.57
C GLY A 81 -30.85 16.92 16.88
N ARG A 82 -29.54 16.62 16.85
CA ARG A 82 -29.06 15.28 17.19
C ARG A 82 -28.64 15.20 18.65
N GLU A 83 -28.84 14.03 19.27
CA GLU A 83 -28.26 13.75 20.58
C GLU A 83 -26.75 13.58 20.45
N VAL A 84 -25.99 14.42 21.16
CA VAL A 84 -24.53 14.47 21.08
C VAL A 84 -23.94 14.47 22.48
N ARG A 85 -22.93 13.67 22.70
CA ARG A 85 -22.14 13.62 23.93
C ARG A 85 -20.67 13.73 23.62
N VAL A 86 -19.97 14.62 24.33
CA VAL A 86 -18.55 14.86 24.15
C VAL A 86 -17.78 14.18 25.28
N VAL A 87 -16.75 13.43 24.93
CA VAL A 87 -15.84 12.79 25.88
C VAL A 87 -14.46 13.43 25.69
N LEU A 88 -13.97 14.13 26.74
CA LEU A 88 -12.70 14.84 26.67
C LEU A 88 -11.56 13.97 27.22
N TRP A 89 -10.63 13.63 26.38
CA TRP A 89 -9.36 13.04 26.79
C TRP A 89 -8.41 14.14 27.28
N GLN A 90 -7.84 13.94 28.48
CA GLN A 90 -6.96 14.92 29.16
C GLN A 90 -7.57 16.34 29.21
N PRO A 91 -8.70 16.51 29.91
CA PRO A 91 -9.41 17.79 29.95
C PRO A 91 -8.59 18.92 30.56
N GLU A 92 -7.60 18.60 31.42
CA GLU A 92 -6.71 19.51 32.13
C GLU A 92 -5.64 20.14 31.22
N LEU A 93 -5.35 19.55 30.07
CA LEU A 93 -4.33 20.07 29.17
C LEU A 93 -4.77 21.35 28.45
N LYS A 94 -3.84 22.28 28.31
CA LYS A 94 -4.07 23.51 27.53
C LYS A 94 -4.30 23.18 26.07
N ARG A 95 -5.41 23.67 25.52
CA ARG A 95 -5.78 23.51 24.13
C ARG A 95 -5.26 24.66 23.26
N PRO A 96 -5.00 24.44 21.96
CA PRO A 96 -4.83 25.51 20.98
C PRO A 96 -6.04 26.48 21.01
N THR A 97 -5.79 27.73 20.66
CA THR A 97 -6.79 28.80 20.78
C THR A 97 -8.13 28.45 20.09
N ASP A 98 -8.06 27.87 18.90
CA ASP A 98 -9.29 27.54 18.13
C ASP A 98 -10.02 26.34 18.75
N ALA A 99 -9.30 25.32 19.24
CA ALA A 99 -9.91 24.20 19.96
C ALA A 99 -10.52 24.63 21.30
N ALA A 100 -9.90 25.60 21.99
CA ALA A 100 -10.46 26.19 23.22
C ALA A 100 -11.77 26.97 22.94
N LYS A 101 -11.81 27.72 21.83
CA LYS A 101 -13.05 28.40 21.38
C LYS A 101 -14.13 27.39 21.00
N ALA A 102 -13.78 26.31 20.33
CA ALA A 102 -14.71 25.23 19.99
C ALA A 102 -15.33 24.61 21.24
N LEU A 103 -14.52 24.32 22.27
CA LEU A 103 -15.00 23.80 23.57
C LEU A 103 -15.90 24.78 24.29
N ALA A 104 -15.56 26.08 24.31
CA ALA A 104 -16.45 27.12 24.88
C ALA A 104 -17.80 27.15 24.17
N GLY A 105 -17.81 26.96 22.83
CA GLY A 105 -19.06 26.88 22.06
C GLY A 105 -19.89 25.63 22.40
N VAL A 106 -19.26 24.49 22.61
CA VAL A 106 -19.92 23.23 23.07
C VAL A 106 -20.62 23.47 24.43
N ASN A 107 -19.90 24.08 25.38
CA ASN A 107 -20.43 24.37 26.72
C ASN A 107 -21.60 25.41 26.66
N ALA A 108 -21.49 26.43 25.81
CA ALA A 108 -22.54 27.43 25.64
C ALA A 108 -23.83 26.84 25.03
N LEU A 109 -23.73 25.78 24.24
CA LEU A 109 -24.86 25.04 23.68
C LEU A 109 -25.47 24.02 24.67
N GLY A 110 -24.89 23.83 25.86
CA GLY A 110 -25.36 22.86 26.85
C GLY A 110 -25.17 21.41 26.45
N ILE A 111 -24.24 21.12 25.52
CA ILE A 111 -23.92 19.76 25.12
C ILE A 111 -23.26 19.03 26.30
N ALA A 112 -23.70 17.80 26.57
CA ALA A 112 -23.13 17.00 27.66
C ALA A 112 -21.65 16.69 27.43
N VAL A 113 -20.81 17.06 28.40
CA VAL A 113 -19.34 16.84 28.37
C VAL A 113 -18.93 16.00 29.56
N GLN A 114 -18.16 14.94 29.33
CA GLN A 114 -17.60 14.06 30.37
C GLN A 114 -16.12 13.77 30.13
N ALA A 115 -15.40 13.33 31.16
CA ALA A 115 -13.96 12.99 31.09
C ALA A 115 -13.68 11.48 31.18
N THR A 116 -14.72 10.66 31.28
CA THR A 116 -14.62 9.19 31.39
C THR A 116 -15.30 8.55 30.20
N LEU A 117 -14.83 7.36 29.85
CA LEU A 117 -15.52 6.52 28.86
C LEU A 117 -16.95 6.22 29.34
N PRO A 118 -17.93 6.11 28.42
CA PRO A 118 -19.24 5.58 28.79
C PRO A 118 -19.13 4.12 29.22
N GLU A 119 -19.91 3.71 30.20
CA GLU A 119 -19.96 2.32 30.66
C GLU A 119 -20.57 1.38 29.60
N LYS A 120 -21.43 1.93 28.75
CA LYS A 120 -22.14 1.19 27.69
C LYS A 120 -22.39 2.13 26.50
N LEU A 121 -22.27 1.56 25.29
CA LEU A 121 -22.72 2.17 24.04
C LEU A 121 -23.82 1.32 23.43
N ASP A 122 -24.78 1.97 22.76
CA ASP A 122 -25.71 1.27 21.90
C ASP A 122 -25.00 0.86 20.58
N SER A 123 -25.29 -0.32 20.06
CA SER A 123 -24.74 -0.79 18.78
C SER A 123 -25.13 0.10 17.60
N GLN A 124 -26.18 0.92 17.78
CA GLN A 124 -26.64 1.89 16.80
C GLN A 124 -26.00 3.28 16.98
N ASP A 125 -25.26 3.53 18.05
CA ASP A 125 -24.51 4.77 18.25
C ASP A 125 -23.39 4.91 17.21
N LEU A 126 -22.95 6.14 16.97
CA LEU A 126 -21.74 6.42 16.21
C LEU A 126 -20.70 7.07 17.11
N CYS A 127 -19.52 6.48 17.17
CA CYS A 127 -18.35 7.07 17.82
C CYS A 127 -17.53 7.86 16.81
N ILE A 128 -17.20 9.10 17.13
CA ILE A 128 -16.34 9.98 16.34
C ILE A 128 -15.01 10.07 17.08
N ASP A 129 -13.97 9.46 16.51
CA ASP A 129 -12.60 9.48 17.04
C ASP A 129 -11.88 10.75 16.57
N ALA A 130 -11.80 11.72 17.44
CA ALA A 130 -11.07 12.96 17.28
C ALA A 130 -10.01 13.13 18.40
N MET A 131 -9.48 12.02 18.94
CA MET A 131 -8.51 12.09 20.04
C MET A 131 -7.14 12.54 19.54
N LEU A 132 -6.59 11.88 18.52
CA LEU A 132 -5.29 12.19 17.95
C LEU A 132 -5.38 12.23 16.40
N GLY A 133 -4.72 13.22 15.81
CA GLY A 133 -4.53 13.32 14.36
C GLY A 133 -3.03 13.21 14.01
N ILE A 134 -2.59 13.93 12.97
CA ILE A 134 -1.19 13.94 12.50
C ILE A 134 -0.18 14.51 13.52
N GLY A 135 -0.63 15.04 14.65
CA GLY A 135 0.23 15.59 15.71
C GLY A 135 0.98 14.54 16.55
N LEU A 136 0.77 13.27 16.26
CA LEU A 136 1.39 12.17 16.95
C LEU A 136 2.93 12.23 16.80
N ARG A 137 3.65 12.42 17.91
CA ARG A 137 5.11 12.38 17.89
C ARG A 137 5.56 10.93 17.92
N SER A 138 6.44 10.54 17.00
CA SER A 138 7.17 9.28 17.07
C SER A 138 8.12 9.38 18.28
N THR A 139 7.69 8.95 19.45
CA THR A 139 8.61 8.70 20.55
C THR A 139 9.26 7.35 20.29
N LEU A 140 10.58 7.29 20.35
CA LEU A 140 11.30 6.02 20.40
C LEU A 140 10.69 5.18 21.54
N PRO A 141 10.47 3.88 21.36
CA PRO A 141 9.87 3.05 22.39
C PRO A 141 10.73 3.10 23.64
N THR A 142 10.26 3.81 24.65
CA THR A 142 10.79 3.71 26.01
C THR A 142 10.28 2.39 26.61
N SER A 143 11.07 1.75 27.43
CA SER A 143 10.75 0.46 28.04
C SER A 143 9.50 0.48 28.93
N THR A 144 9.01 1.66 29.30
CA THR A 144 7.78 1.87 30.08
C THR A 144 6.90 2.93 29.41
N PRO A 145 5.62 2.64 29.11
CA PRO A 145 4.71 3.63 28.56
C PRO A 145 4.48 4.78 29.55
N SER A 146 4.35 5.98 29.03
CA SER A 146 3.98 7.16 29.83
C SER A 146 2.54 7.00 30.37
N PRO A 147 2.15 7.68 31.44
CA PRO A 147 0.77 7.67 31.93
C PRO A 147 -0.27 8.05 30.86
N SER A 148 0.08 8.98 29.97
CA SER A 148 -0.78 9.40 28.86
C SER A 148 -0.93 8.32 27.78
N GLU A 149 0.11 7.56 27.49
CA GLU A 149 0.05 6.42 26.56
C GLU A 149 -0.79 5.28 27.16
N THR A 150 -0.66 5.01 28.46
CA THR A 150 -1.48 4.03 29.18
C THR A 150 -2.95 4.42 29.16
N LEU A 151 -3.27 5.69 29.40
CA LEU A 151 -4.65 6.20 29.34
C LEU A 151 -5.22 6.11 27.93
N MET A 152 -4.45 6.46 26.92
CA MET A 152 -4.86 6.32 25.51
C MET A 152 -5.15 4.88 25.16
N GLN A 153 -4.29 3.95 25.60
CA GLN A 153 -4.50 2.52 25.38
C GLN A 153 -5.80 2.05 26.04
N THR A 154 -6.05 2.46 27.28
CA THR A 154 -7.29 2.16 27.99
C THR A 154 -8.54 2.63 27.23
N TRP A 155 -8.46 3.79 26.58
CA TRP A 155 -9.57 4.32 25.78
C TRP A 155 -9.78 3.55 24.48
N ILE A 156 -8.68 3.20 23.79
CA ILE A 156 -8.72 2.38 22.59
C ILE A 156 -9.33 1.02 22.89
N ASP A 157 -8.86 0.37 23.97
CA ASP A 157 -9.36 -0.93 24.42
C ASP A 157 -10.85 -0.86 24.77
N GLY A 158 -11.27 0.20 25.48
CA GLY A 158 -12.66 0.43 25.83
C GLY A 158 -13.56 0.57 24.60
N LEU A 159 -13.16 1.38 23.61
CA LEU A 159 -13.93 1.54 22.38
C LEU A 159 -14.02 0.24 21.58
N TYR A 160 -12.95 -0.55 21.54
CA TYR A 160 -12.94 -1.85 20.89
C TYR A 160 -13.90 -2.84 21.59
N GLN A 161 -13.85 -2.91 22.91
CA GLN A 161 -14.72 -3.80 23.69
C GLN A 161 -16.21 -3.42 23.60
N LEU A 162 -16.51 -2.14 23.41
CA LEU A 162 -17.87 -1.64 23.26
C LEU A 162 -18.46 -1.95 21.87
N GLY A 163 -17.66 -2.37 20.90
CA GLY A 163 -18.10 -2.81 19.57
C GLY A 163 -18.76 -1.71 18.73
N ALA A 164 -18.41 -0.45 18.98
CA ALA A 164 -19.03 0.69 18.32
C ALA A 164 -18.55 0.88 16.86
N ASP A 165 -19.43 1.39 16.00
CA ASP A 165 -19.01 1.94 14.70
C ASP A 165 -18.21 3.23 14.92
N VAL A 166 -17.00 3.29 14.38
CA VAL A 166 -16.11 4.46 14.54
C VAL A 166 -15.92 5.20 13.23
N LEU A 167 -16.10 6.52 13.27
CA LEU A 167 -15.65 7.49 12.27
C LEU A 167 -14.39 8.19 12.80
N ALA A 168 -13.23 7.93 12.19
CA ALA A 168 -12.00 8.61 12.55
C ALA A 168 -11.89 9.97 11.83
N VAL A 169 -11.48 10.98 12.59
CA VAL A 169 -11.18 12.33 12.10
C VAL A 169 -9.70 12.39 11.74
N ASP A 170 -9.41 12.69 10.51
CA ASP A 170 -8.09 12.80 9.89
C ASP A 170 -7.35 11.44 9.76
N VAL A 171 -6.94 10.83 10.85
CA VAL A 171 -6.38 9.48 10.92
C VAL A 171 -6.88 8.76 12.17
N PRO A 172 -7.05 7.43 12.15
CA PRO A 172 -7.39 6.69 13.36
C PRO A 172 -6.37 6.93 14.47
N SER A 173 -6.84 7.22 15.68
CA SER A 173 -5.96 7.52 16.81
C SER A 173 -5.01 6.37 17.11
N GLY A 174 -3.73 6.70 17.24
CA GLY A 174 -2.63 5.74 17.40
C GLY A 174 -1.94 5.32 16.11
N LEU A 175 -2.49 5.63 14.94
CA LEU A 175 -1.88 5.35 13.64
C LEU A 175 -0.89 6.46 13.25
N ASN A 176 0.30 6.09 12.81
CA ASN A 176 1.27 7.02 12.24
C ASN A 176 0.88 7.39 10.81
N ALA A 177 0.58 8.65 10.57
CA ALA A 177 0.11 9.16 9.29
C ALA A 177 1.12 9.01 8.13
N ASN A 178 2.42 8.90 8.42
CA ASN A 178 3.45 8.71 7.40
C ASN A 178 3.67 7.24 7.07
N THR A 179 3.73 6.37 8.09
CA THR A 179 4.21 4.99 7.93
C THR A 179 3.13 3.91 8.04
N GLY A 180 1.96 4.26 8.58
CA GLY A 180 0.89 3.29 8.82
C GLY A 180 1.19 2.31 9.96
N GLN A 181 2.21 2.59 10.79
CA GLN A 181 2.51 1.81 11.98
C GLN A 181 1.73 2.32 13.18
N PHE A 182 1.45 1.44 14.14
CA PHE A 182 0.90 1.85 15.42
C PHE A 182 2.00 2.23 16.39
N GLN A 183 1.73 3.22 17.24
CA GLN A 183 2.70 3.66 18.25
C GLN A 183 2.96 2.61 19.32
N ASN A 184 1.95 1.86 19.71
CA ASN A 184 2.05 0.90 20.80
C ASN A 184 2.07 -0.53 20.27
N LYS A 185 3.27 -1.14 20.21
CA LYS A 185 3.48 -2.49 19.67
C LYS A 185 3.11 -3.60 20.67
N SER A 186 2.91 -3.27 21.96
CA SER A 186 2.85 -4.29 23.02
C SER A 186 1.55 -5.10 23.06
N ASN A 187 0.40 -4.53 22.64
CA ASN A 187 -0.88 -5.21 22.77
C ASN A 187 -1.71 -5.29 21.47
N GLY A 188 -1.22 -4.76 20.34
CA GLY A 188 -1.92 -4.88 19.06
C GLY A 188 -3.27 -4.13 18.95
N LEU A 189 -3.71 -3.47 20.01
CA LEU A 189 -4.97 -2.76 20.06
C LEU A 189 -4.80 -1.33 19.53
N HIS A 190 -5.68 -0.94 18.63
CA HIS A 190 -5.69 0.35 17.96
C HIS A 190 -7.11 0.66 17.50
N ILE A 191 -7.41 1.92 17.24
CA ILE A 191 -8.70 2.27 16.66
C ILE A 191 -8.82 1.64 15.27
N GLN A 192 -9.80 0.75 15.12
CA GLN A 192 -10.29 0.29 13.83
C GLN A 192 -11.51 1.12 13.44
N ALA A 193 -11.30 2.07 12.55
CA ALA A 193 -12.38 2.90 12.05
C ALA A 193 -13.14 2.16 10.94
N LYS A 194 -14.47 2.27 10.96
CA LYS A 194 -15.32 1.85 9.84
C LYS A 194 -15.23 2.85 8.69
N HIS A 195 -15.03 4.11 9.03
CA HIS A 195 -14.83 5.22 8.12
C HIS A 195 -13.73 6.14 8.65
N THR A 196 -12.92 6.70 7.75
CA THR A 196 -11.92 7.73 8.07
C THR A 196 -12.13 8.91 7.13
N LEU A 197 -12.29 10.11 7.70
CA LEU A 197 -12.29 11.36 6.94
C LEU A 197 -10.93 12.03 7.05
N GLN A 198 -10.10 11.85 6.04
CA GLN A 198 -8.83 12.57 5.94
C GLN A 198 -9.09 14.05 5.64
N LEU A 199 -8.40 14.93 6.34
CA LEU A 199 -8.57 16.37 6.26
C LEU A 199 -7.38 17.02 5.53
N LEU A 200 -7.65 18.00 4.69
CA LEU A 200 -6.70 18.77 3.90
C LEU A 200 -5.96 17.94 2.84
N THR A 201 -5.35 16.80 3.22
CA THR A 201 -4.55 15.93 2.34
C THR A 201 -4.85 14.46 2.62
N ALA A 202 -4.55 13.59 1.64
CA ALA A 202 -4.43 12.15 1.88
C ALA A 202 -3.02 11.81 2.38
N LYS A 203 -2.91 10.91 3.39
CA LYS A 203 -1.66 10.58 4.07
C LYS A 203 -1.15 9.19 3.67
N PRO A 204 0.16 9.00 3.44
CA PRO A 204 0.74 7.71 3.04
C PRO A 204 0.39 6.58 4.01
N GLY A 205 0.44 6.84 5.32
CA GLY A 205 0.22 5.84 6.37
C GLY A 205 -1.18 5.21 6.34
N CYS A 206 -2.19 5.90 5.79
CA CYS A 206 -3.54 5.36 5.65
C CYS A 206 -3.64 4.28 4.53
N PHE A 207 -2.62 4.16 3.67
CA PHE A 207 -2.62 3.27 2.50
C PHE A 207 -1.56 2.18 2.55
N THR A 208 -0.75 2.12 3.59
CA THR A 208 0.30 1.10 3.77
C THR A 208 0.29 0.50 5.18
N ALA A 209 0.97 -0.62 5.35
CA ALA A 209 1.09 -1.34 6.62
C ALA A 209 -0.29 -1.59 7.28
N HIS A 210 -0.44 -1.22 8.55
CA HIS A 210 -1.70 -1.37 9.31
C HIS A 210 -2.77 -0.34 8.95
N GLY A 211 -2.39 0.77 8.31
CA GLY A 211 -3.36 1.81 7.95
C GLY A 211 -4.47 1.33 7.03
N ARG A 212 -4.19 0.32 6.18
CA ARG A 212 -5.21 -0.27 5.32
C ARG A 212 -6.32 -1.00 6.08
N ASP A 213 -5.97 -1.62 7.21
CA ASP A 213 -6.95 -2.29 8.07
C ASP A 213 -7.62 -1.30 9.03
N ALA A 214 -6.86 -0.31 9.53
CA ALA A 214 -7.34 0.63 10.53
C ALA A 214 -8.32 1.69 9.99
N CYS A 215 -8.17 2.12 8.72
CA CYS A 215 -8.89 3.27 8.19
C CYS A 215 -10.30 2.96 7.63
N GLY A 216 -10.62 1.69 7.37
CA GLY A 216 -11.90 1.32 6.77
C GLY A 216 -12.18 2.04 5.45
N THR A 217 -13.41 2.50 5.25
CA THR A 217 -13.78 3.32 4.08
C THR A 217 -13.20 4.72 4.21
N GLN A 218 -12.37 5.12 3.27
CA GLN A 218 -11.66 6.40 3.33
C GLN A 218 -12.35 7.50 2.52
N TRP A 219 -12.38 8.69 3.11
CA TRP A 219 -12.93 9.92 2.55
C TRP A 219 -11.87 11.00 2.63
N LEU A 220 -11.94 12.00 1.75
CA LEU A 220 -11.06 13.16 1.75
C LEU A 220 -11.89 14.45 1.68
N GLU A 221 -11.57 15.38 2.57
CA GLU A 221 -12.03 16.77 2.53
C GLU A 221 -10.82 17.69 2.46
N THR A 222 -10.71 18.45 1.38
CA THR A 222 -9.56 19.31 1.09
C THR A 222 -9.65 20.70 1.70
N LEU A 223 -10.75 21.01 2.36
CA LEU A 223 -11.01 22.30 3.01
C LEU A 223 -10.82 23.51 2.06
N GLY A 224 -11.12 23.32 0.77
CA GLY A 224 -10.94 24.36 -0.25
C GLY A 224 -9.49 24.67 -0.63
N CYS A 225 -8.55 23.77 -0.31
CA CYS A 225 -7.12 23.96 -0.53
C CYS A 225 -6.54 23.11 -1.68
N GLU A 226 -7.36 22.63 -2.63
CA GLU A 226 -6.93 21.74 -3.73
C GLU A 226 -5.84 22.37 -4.60
N ASP A 227 -5.93 23.66 -4.85
CA ASP A 227 -4.96 24.40 -5.66
C ASP A 227 -3.60 24.54 -4.97
N LEU A 228 -3.59 24.65 -3.63
CA LEU A 228 -2.37 24.71 -2.83
C LEU A 228 -1.56 23.42 -2.88
N GLN A 229 -2.22 22.26 -3.01
CA GLN A 229 -1.55 20.98 -3.10
C GLN A 229 -0.56 20.92 -4.30
N LYS A 230 -0.81 21.71 -5.35
CA LYS A 230 0.08 21.79 -6.53
C LYS A 230 1.41 22.50 -6.22
N SER A 231 1.49 23.26 -5.14
CA SER A 231 2.71 24.00 -4.75
C SER A 231 3.68 23.17 -3.89
N VAL A 232 3.27 21.98 -3.47
CA VAL A 232 4.08 21.09 -2.62
C VAL A 232 4.27 19.76 -3.34
N THR A 233 5.51 19.30 -3.46
CA THR A 233 5.80 17.98 -4.04
C THR A 233 5.31 16.89 -3.08
N PRO A 234 4.44 15.96 -3.49
CA PRO A 234 3.92 14.93 -2.60
C PRO A 234 5.00 13.90 -2.22
N ALA A 235 4.89 13.31 -1.02
CA ALA A 235 5.78 12.24 -0.55
C ALA A 235 5.63 10.95 -1.36
N ALA A 236 4.39 10.69 -1.80
CA ALA A 236 4.05 9.54 -2.64
C ALA A 236 2.79 9.84 -3.45
N GLN A 237 2.43 8.92 -4.33
CA GLN A 237 1.19 8.94 -5.07
C GLN A 237 0.48 7.58 -4.94
N LEU A 238 -0.83 7.61 -4.85
CA LEU A 238 -1.62 6.38 -4.87
C LEU A 238 -1.69 5.84 -6.30
N ASN A 239 -1.47 4.54 -6.44
CA ASN A 239 -1.57 3.86 -7.72
C ASN A 239 -3.00 3.89 -8.27
N ALA A 240 -3.11 3.84 -9.58
CA ALA A 240 -4.39 3.79 -10.29
C ALA A 240 -4.29 2.81 -11.47
N PRO A 241 -5.41 2.40 -12.06
CA PRO A 241 -5.39 1.56 -13.25
C PRO A 241 -4.51 2.18 -14.34
N ALA A 242 -3.75 1.34 -15.03
CA ALA A 242 -3.02 1.80 -16.21
C ALA A 242 -3.98 2.49 -17.18
N ARG A 243 -3.52 3.58 -17.81
CA ARG A 243 -4.29 4.21 -18.89
C ARG A 243 -4.62 3.15 -19.93
N LYS A 244 -5.85 3.19 -20.47
CA LYS A 244 -6.36 2.20 -21.41
C LYS A 244 -5.29 1.85 -22.45
N VAL A 245 -4.87 0.59 -22.45
CA VAL A 245 -4.06 0.04 -23.52
C VAL A 245 -4.85 0.19 -24.81
N SER A 246 -4.22 0.68 -25.86
CA SER A 246 -4.88 0.80 -27.17
C SER A 246 -5.36 -0.59 -27.61
N LYS A 247 -6.57 -0.64 -28.17
CA LYS A 247 -7.15 -1.89 -28.71
C LYS A 247 -6.14 -2.52 -29.67
N PRO A 248 -5.82 -3.82 -29.53
CA PRO A 248 -4.94 -4.51 -30.46
C PRO A 248 -5.49 -4.44 -31.89
N LEU A 249 -4.61 -4.32 -32.86
CA LEU A 249 -4.98 -4.33 -34.27
C LEU A 249 -5.33 -5.76 -34.72
N HIS A 250 -6.27 -5.92 -35.67
CA HIS A 250 -6.58 -7.22 -36.26
C HIS A 250 -5.36 -7.89 -36.91
N ALA A 251 -4.43 -7.10 -37.44
CA ALA A 251 -3.17 -7.57 -38.04
C ALA A 251 -2.09 -7.91 -37.00
N SER A 252 -2.40 -7.89 -35.69
CA SER A 252 -1.45 -8.28 -34.65
C SER A 252 -1.10 -9.77 -34.75
N HIS A 253 0.15 -10.10 -34.40
CA HIS A 253 0.67 -11.46 -34.36
C HIS A 253 1.40 -11.68 -33.05
N LYS A 254 1.81 -12.92 -32.73
CA LYS A 254 2.49 -13.24 -31.46
C LYS A 254 3.69 -12.34 -31.14
N GLY A 255 4.46 -11.91 -32.12
CA GLY A 255 5.59 -10.99 -31.92
C GLY A 255 5.16 -9.56 -31.53
N SER A 256 3.89 -9.17 -31.77
CA SER A 256 3.37 -7.85 -31.37
C SER A 256 3.19 -7.69 -29.86
N PHE A 257 3.15 -8.79 -29.11
CA PHE A 257 2.91 -8.81 -27.67
C PHE A 257 4.16 -9.18 -26.85
N GLY A 258 5.31 -9.29 -27.52
CA GLY A 258 6.60 -9.56 -26.89
C GLY A 258 6.78 -10.99 -26.39
N ASP A 259 8.00 -11.28 -25.99
CA ASP A 259 8.44 -12.58 -25.47
C ASP A 259 8.80 -12.48 -23.99
N VAL A 260 8.48 -13.51 -23.20
CA VAL A 260 8.86 -13.60 -21.79
C VAL A 260 9.60 -14.92 -21.57
N ALA A 261 10.77 -14.88 -20.95
CA ALA A 261 11.46 -16.07 -20.51
C ALA A 261 11.55 -16.08 -18.97
N ILE A 262 11.08 -17.17 -18.35
CA ILE A 262 11.12 -17.38 -16.90
C ILE A 262 12.30 -18.31 -16.60
N VAL A 263 13.24 -17.88 -15.76
CA VAL A 263 14.46 -18.60 -15.40
C VAL A 263 14.46 -18.88 -13.90
N GLY A 264 14.36 -20.14 -13.51
CA GLY A 264 14.26 -20.52 -12.09
C GLY A 264 13.93 -22.00 -11.91
N GLY A 265 13.09 -22.32 -10.92
CA GLY A 265 12.53 -23.66 -10.74
C GLY A 265 13.58 -24.72 -10.48
N GLU A 266 14.34 -24.62 -9.37
CA GLU A 266 15.38 -25.59 -9.02
C GLU A 266 14.81 -27.01 -8.91
N SER A 267 15.49 -27.95 -9.52
CA SER A 267 15.12 -29.38 -9.49
C SER A 267 15.24 -29.97 -8.09
N VAL A 268 14.30 -30.83 -7.70
CA VAL A 268 14.33 -31.60 -6.45
C VAL A 268 15.56 -32.48 -6.33
N ALA A 269 16.13 -32.92 -7.45
CA ALA A 269 17.29 -33.78 -7.48
C ALA A 269 18.56 -33.16 -6.87
N LEU A 270 18.65 -31.81 -6.83
CA LEU A 270 19.85 -31.13 -6.31
C LEU A 270 19.93 -31.16 -4.78
N ARG A 271 18.83 -30.80 -4.10
CA ARG A 271 18.85 -30.61 -2.64
C ARG A 271 17.64 -31.22 -1.92
N GLY A 272 16.87 -32.08 -2.59
CA GLY A 272 15.63 -32.64 -2.06
C GLY A 272 14.47 -31.63 -1.93
N MET A 273 14.63 -30.41 -2.43
CA MET A 273 13.61 -29.37 -2.44
C MET A 273 13.44 -28.87 -3.87
N GLY A 274 12.32 -29.20 -4.50
CA GLY A 274 12.01 -28.76 -5.87
C GLY A 274 11.02 -27.60 -5.87
N MET A 275 11.28 -26.61 -6.74
CA MET A 275 10.44 -25.41 -6.87
C MET A 275 10.09 -25.10 -8.34
N SER A 276 9.99 -26.12 -9.19
CA SER A 276 9.60 -25.96 -10.59
C SER A 276 8.24 -25.28 -10.77
N GLY A 277 7.29 -25.54 -9.85
CA GLY A 277 5.97 -24.89 -9.83
C GLY A 277 6.01 -23.36 -9.77
N ALA A 278 7.06 -22.74 -9.23
CA ALA A 278 7.23 -21.30 -9.24
C ALA A 278 7.42 -20.75 -10.67
N VAL A 279 8.19 -21.47 -11.51
CA VAL A 279 8.34 -21.15 -12.94
C VAL A 279 7.02 -21.33 -13.67
N ASP A 280 6.27 -22.41 -13.37
CA ASP A 280 4.97 -22.67 -13.98
C ASP A 280 3.95 -21.57 -13.66
N LEU A 281 3.90 -21.11 -12.41
CA LEU A 281 3.02 -20.00 -11.99
C LEU A 281 3.39 -18.67 -12.68
N ALA A 282 4.67 -18.33 -12.73
CA ALA A 282 5.14 -17.13 -13.42
C ALA A 282 4.87 -17.21 -14.94
N ALA A 283 5.09 -18.37 -15.55
CA ALA A 283 4.82 -18.60 -16.96
C ALA A 283 3.31 -18.52 -17.28
N SER A 284 2.49 -19.13 -16.43
CA SER A 284 1.01 -19.03 -16.53
C SER A 284 0.56 -17.58 -16.46
N ALA A 285 1.06 -16.81 -15.50
CA ALA A 285 0.72 -15.40 -15.35
C ALA A 285 1.15 -14.59 -16.59
N ALA A 286 2.35 -14.80 -17.11
CA ALA A 286 2.82 -14.13 -18.31
C ALA A 286 1.97 -14.46 -19.55
N LEU A 287 1.54 -15.72 -19.69
CA LEU A 287 0.68 -16.16 -20.78
C LEU A 287 -0.71 -15.49 -20.71
N HIS A 288 -1.37 -15.55 -19.54
CA HIS A 288 -2.70 -14.94 -19.36
C HIS A 288 -2.64 -13.41 -19.41
N ALA A 289 -1.50 -12.80 -19.03
CA ALA A 289 -1.25 -11.38 -19.24
C ALA A 289 -1.09 -11.00 -20.72
N GLY A 290 -1.12 -11.98 -21.62
CA GLY A 290 -1.11 -11.79 -23.07
C GLY A 290 0.25 -11.62 -23.68
N ALA A 291 1.32 -12.14 -23.07
CA ALA A 291 2.62 -12.27 -23.74
C ALA A 291 2.50 -13.11 -25.02
N GLY A 292 3.17 -12.72 -26.07
CA GLY A 292 3.07 -13.38 -27.38
C GLY A 292 3.73 -14.76 -27.43
N ARG A 293 4.83 -14.94 -26.69
CA ARG A 293 5.48 -16.23 -26.43
C ARG A 293 6.02 -16.28 -25.01
N VAL A 294 5.84 -17.41 -24.35
CA VAL A 294 6.36 -17.65 -23.01
C VAL A 294 7.30 -18.86 -23.03
N MET A 295 8.47 -18.70 -22.45
CA MET A 295 9.50 -19.73 -22.35
C MET A 295 9.82 -20.02 -20.88
N ALA A 296 9.81 -21.29 -20.49
CA ALA A 296 10.24 -21.78 -19.19
C ALA A 296 11.64 -22.37 -19.27
N CYS A 297 12.53 -21.93 -18.39
CA CYS A 297 13.89 -22.44 -18.22
C CYS A 297 14.08 -22.89 -16.78
N TYR A 298 14.03 -24.20 -16.57
CA TYR A 298 14.23 -24.81 -15.25
C TYR A 298 15.74 -24.99 -14.97
N LEU A 299 16.13 -24.86 -13.70
CA LEU A 299 17.53 -24.91 -13.27
C LEU A 299 17.82 -26.18 -12.42
N PRO A 300 19.04 -26.77 -12.52
CA PRO A 300 20.07 -26.45 -13.50
C PRO A 300 19.61 -26.79 -14.91
N SER A 301 20.15 -26.09 -15.89
CA SER A 301 19.73 -26.20 -17.29
C SER A 301 20.76 -27.01 -18.11
N ASP A 302 21.28 -28.07 -17.52
CA ASP A 302 22.19 -29.00 -18.22
C ASP A 302 21.42 -30.17 -18.86
N SER A 303 22.08 -30.89 -19.76
CA SER A 303 21.50 -32.01 -20.52
C SER A 303 21.15 -33.24 -19.67
N ASN A 304 21.60 -33.28 -18.41
CA ASN A 304 21.41 -34.41 -17.50
C ASN A 304 20.34 -34.18 -16.43
N SER A 305 19.74 -32.99 -16.37
CA SER A 305 18.64 -32.72 -15.43
C SER A 305 17.37 -33.42 -15.88
N ALA A 306 16.64 -34.01 -14.93
CA ALA A 306 15.31 -34.57 -15.20
C ALA A 306 14.42 -33.52 -15.87
N LEU A 307 13.88 -33.88 -17.04
CA LEU A 307 13.01 -32.99 -17.81
C LEU A 307 11.74 -32.70 -16.99
N HIS A 308 11.57 -31.46 -16.55
CA HIS A 308 10.26 -30.97 -16.07
C HIS A 308 9.47 -30.53 -17.29
N THR A 309 8.23 -30.97 -17.40
CA THR A 309 7.32 -30.53 -18.47
C THR A 309 6.46 -29.38 -17.93
N PRO A 310 6.39 -28.22 -18.62
CA PRO A 310 5.49 -27.13 -18.23
C PRO A 310 4.04 -27.61 -18.09
N VAL A 311 3.32 -27.06 -17.12
CA VAL A 311 1.91 -27.42 -16.88
C VAL A 311 1.00 -26.99 -18.04
N LEU A 312 1.34 -25.89 -18.73
CA LEU A 312 0.59 -25.37 -19.87
C LEU A 312 1.30 -25.72 -21.18
N ALA A 313 0.55 -26.32 -22.11
CA ALA A 313 1.07 -26.75 -23.41
C ALA A 313 1.61 -25.59 -24.29
N GLU A 314 1.12 -24.39 -24.08
CA GLU A 314 1.51 -23.17 -24.79
C GLU A 314 2.88 -22.65 -24.34
N VAL A 315 3.37 -23.06 -23.18
CA VAL A 315 4.67 -22.64 -22.63
C VAL A 315 5.78 -23.48 -23.23
N MET A 316 6.72 -22.83 -23.90
CA MET A 316 7.85 -23.50 -24.55
C MET A 316 8.98 -23.73 -23.54
N GLN A 317 9.44 -24.97 -23.40
CA GLN A 317 10.64 -25.24 -22.63
C GLN A 317 11.91 -24.86 -23.41
N ARG A 318 12.88 -24.24 -22.73
CA ARG A 318 14.20 -23.89 -23.28
C ARG A 318 15.29 -24.11 -22.25
N ASN A 319 16.45 -24.58 -22.70
CA ASN A 319 17.66 -24.53 -21.90
C ASN A 319 18.21 -23.10 -21.85
N PHE A 320 18.91 -22.76 -20.78
CA PHE A 320 19.43 -21.41 -20.58
C PHE A 320 20.33 -20.94 -21.75
N ALA A 321 21.16 -21.82 -22.29
CA ALA A 321 22.02 -21.53 -23.42
C ALA A 321 21.27 -21.20 -24.72
N ALA A 322 20.02 -21.67 -24.85
CA ALA A 322 19.15 -21.41 -26.01
C ALA A 322 18.27 -20.19 -25.86
N LEU A 323 18.35 -19.48 -24.73
CA LEU A 323 17.60 -18.24 -24.52
C LEU A 323 18.31 -17.04 -25.16
N ASN A 324 17.56 -16.21 -25.88
CA ASN A 324 18.04 -14.91 -26.31
C ASN A 324 17.72 -13.87 -25.21
N LEU A 325 18.68 -13.61 -24.34
CA LEU A 325 18.51 -12.70 -23.19
C LEU A 325 18.30 -11.23 -23.62
N LYS A 326 18.63 -10.87 -24.86
CA LYS A 326 18.48 -9.51 -25.38
C LYS A 326 17.10 -9.26 -25.99
N ALA A 327 16.34 -10.32 -26.24
CA ALA A 327 15.01 -10.23 -26.83
C ALA A 327 13.92 -10.51 -25.79
N GLY A 328 12.96 -9.58 -25.66
CA GLY A 328 11.86 -9.72 -24.71
C GLY A 328 12.24 -9.40 -23.27
N ALA A 329 11.46 -9.91 -22.32
CA ALA A 329 11.67 -9.74 -20.89
C ALA A 329 12.15 -11.06 -20.26
N ILE A 330 13.12 -10.95 -19.36
CA ILE A 330 13.61 -12.06 -18.55
C ILE A 330 13.10 -11.90 -17.12
N VAL A 331 12.44 -12.93 -16.58
CA VAL A 331 12.07 -13.05 -15.18
C VAL A 331 13.00 -14.09 -14.56
N CYS A 332 13.77 -13.72 -13.56
CA CYS A 332 14.80 -14.59 -13.00
C CYS A 332 14.71 -14.67 -11.48
N GLY A 333 14.70 -15.89 -10.94
CA GLY A 333 14.78 -16.15 -9.52
C GLY A 333 13.62 -16.90 -8.90
N CYS A 334 12.46 -16.98 -9.54
CA CYS A 334 11.28 -17.70 -9.06
C CYS A 334 11.63 -19.18 -8.79
N GLY A 335 11.72 -19.56 -7.49
CA GLY A 335 12.13 -20.91 -7.09
C GLY A 335 13.49 -21.34 -7.62
N GLY A 336 14.41 -20.41 -7.86
CA GLY A 336 15.70 -20.70 -8.50
C GLY A 336 16.74 -21.38 -7.60
N GLY A 337 16.50 -21.39 -6.30
CA GLY A 337 17.38 -22.01 -5.30
C GLY A 337 18.83 -21.51 -5.40
N GLU A 338 19.79 -22.40 -5.13
CA GLU A 338 21.21 -22.07 -5.32
C GLU A 338 21.63 -22.13 -6.82
N ALA A 339 20.89 -22.87 -7.65
CA ALA A 339 21.21 -23.00 -9.07
C ALA A 339 21.12 -21.67 -9.83
N VAL A 340 20.31 -20.72 -9.35
CA VAL A 340 20.17 -19.39 -9.97
C VAL A 340 21.49 -18.61 -10.02
N ARG A 341 22.41 -18.85 -9.06
CA ARG A 341 23.71 -18.17 -9.00
C ARG A 341 24.58 -18.39 -10.24
N GLN A 342 24.43 -19.54 -10.90
CA GLN A 342 25.21 -19.88 -12.08
C GLN A 342 24.81 -19.05 -13.30
N VAL A 343 23.56 -18.64 -13.40
CA VAL A 343 23.02 -17.91 -14.55
C VAL A 343 22.95 -16.40 -14.33
N LEU A 344 22.90 -15.95 -13.08
CA LEU A 344 22.74 -14.54 -12.72
C LEU A 344 23.77 -13.60 -13.36
N PRO A 345 25.07 -13.91 -13.40
CA PRO A 345 26.04 -13.00 -14.02
C PRO A 345 25.69 -12.66 -15.47
N LYS A 346 25.34 -13.68 -16.26
CA LYS A 346 24.98 -13.50 -17.67
C LYS A 346 23.63 -12.79 -17.82
N VAL A 347 22.63 -13.13 -16.99
CA VAL A 347 21.32 -12.45 -16.96
C VAL A 347 21.49 -10.97 -16.66
N LEU A 348 22.28 -10.60 -15.64
CA LEU A 348 22.54 -9.22 -15.26
C LEU A 348 23.27 -8.43 -16.35
N GLN A 349 24.17 -9.07 -17.09
CA GLN A 349 24.96 -8.40 -18.12
C GLN A 349 24.24 -8.21 -19.45
N GLU A 350 23.39 -9.16 -19.85
CA GLU A 350 22.87 -9.23 -21.23
C GLU A 350 21.38 -8.87 -21.36
N SER A 351 20.54 -9.09 -20.30
CA SER A 351 19.09 -8.89 -20.41
C SER A 351 18.75 -7.40 -20.53
N VAL A 352 17.96 -7.03 -21.54
CA VAL A 352 17.51 -5.64 -21.74
C VAL A 352 16.40 -5.31 -20.75
N HIS A 353 15.37 -6.16 -20.64
CA HIS A 353 14.28 -6.05 -19.70
C HIS A 353 14.39 -7.19 -18.67
N LEU A 354 14.54 -6.86 -17.41
CA LEU A 354 14.82 -7.83 -16.36
C LEU A 354 13.92 -7.63 -15.13
N VAL A 355 13.30 -8.72 -14.70
CA VAL A 355 12.62 -8.84 -13.39
C VAL A 355 13.43 -9.81 -12.53
N LEU A 356 13.77 -9.39 -11.31
CA LEU A 356 14.47 -10.22 -10.31
C LEU A 356 13.57 -10.44 -9.11
N ASP A 357 13.34 -11.68 -8.73
CA ASP A 357 12.53 -12.04 -7.56
C ASP A 357 13.22 -13.16 -6.74
N ALA A 358 12.76 -13.34 -5.54
CA ALA A 358 13.04 -14.49 -4.70
C ALA A 358 14.54 -14.84 -4.59
N ASP A 359 14.95 -16.00 -5.11
CA ASP A 359 16.32 -16.51 -4.93
C ASP A 359 17.38 -15.72 -5.68
N ALA A 360 17.01 -15.00 -6.75
CA ALA A 360 17.92 -14.05 -7.39
C ALA A 360 18.26 -12.88 -6.44
N LEU A 361 17.28 -12.36 -5.70
CA LEU A 361 17.49 -11.29 -4.71
C LEU A 361 18.30 -11.80 -3.51
N ASN A 362 18.03 -13.04 -3.07
CA ASN A 362 18.81 -13.70 -2.02
C ASN A 362 20.28 -13.91 -2.43
N ALA A 363 20.55 -14.24 -3.68
CA ALA A 363 21.91 -14.38 -4.19
C ALA A 363 22.63 -13.02 -4.25
N ILE A 364 21.96 -11.98 -4.78
CA ILE A 364 22.48 -10.61 -4.88
C ILE A 364 22.78 -10.01 -3.49
N SER A 365 21.95 -10.32 -2.48
CA SER A 365 22.18 -9.81 -1.12
C SER A 365 23.44 -10.36 -0.46
N LYS A 366 23.89 -11.54 -0.88
CA LYS A 366 25.07 -12.25 -0.34
C LYS A 366 26.36 -12.01 -1.12
N ASP A 367 26.28 -11.48 -2.35
CA ASP A 367 27.41 -11.36 -3.26
C ASP A 367 27.57 -9.92 -3.76
N PRO A 368 28.58 -9.17 -3.25
CA PRO A 368 28.84 -7.80 -3.68
C PRO A 368 29.08 -7.65 -5.18
N TRP A 369 29.71 -8.62 -5.82
CA TRP A 369 29.96 -8.58 -7.25
C TRP A 369 28.65 -8.64 -8.08
N LEU A 370 27.69 -9.50 -7.70
CA LEU A 370 26.37 -9.51 -8.33
C LEU A 370 25.61 -8.19 -8.10
N ARG A 371 25.78 -7.60 -6.93
CA ARG A 371 25.18 -6.29 -6.60
C ARG A 371 25.76 -5.18 -7.49
N ASP A 372 27.05 -5.18 -7.72
CA ASP A 372 27.70 -4.21 -8.62
C ASP A 372 27.29 -4.42 -10.08
N LEU A 373 27.14 -5.68 -10.54
CA LEU A 373 26.58 -5.96 -11.87
C LEU A 373 25.15 -5.43 -12.00
N LEU A 374 24.32 -5.54 -10.95
CA LEU A 374 22.98 -4.97 -10.94
C LEU A 374 23.02 -3.44 -11.07
N ARG A 375 23.86 -2.75 -10.30
CA ARG A 375 24.03 -1.29 -10.37
C ARG A 375 24.52 -0.81 -11.74
N LEU A 376 25.43 -1.53 -12.35
CA LEU A 376 25.98 -1.23 -13.68
C LEU A 376 24.92 -1.25 -14.80
N ARG A 377 23.78 -1.93 -14.60
CA ARG A 377 22.70 -1.96 -15.59
C ARG A 377 22.11 -0.57 -15.85
N ALA A 378 22.01 0.25 -14.82
CA ALA A 378 21.50 1.63 -14.93
C ALA A 378 22.38 2.49 -15.85
N THR A 379 23.71 2.33 -15.82
CA THR A 379 24.65 3.06 -16.68
C THR A 379 24.50 2.67 -18.16
N LYS A 380 24.04 1.44 -18.43
CA LYS A 380 23.79 0.92 -19.77
C LYS A 380 22.35 1.16 -20.24
N LYS A 381 21.53 1.86 -19.44
CA LYS A 381 20.09 2.11 -19.70
C LYS A 381 19.29 0.82 -19.89
N LEU A 382 19.65 -0.24 -19.16
CA LEU A 382 18.92 -1.50 -19.13
C LEU A 382 17.82 -1.43 -18.07
N PHE A 383 16.62 -1.83 -18.42
CA PHE A 383 15.46 -1.78 -17.55
C PHE A 383 15.47 -2.93 -16.53
N THR A 384 15.31 -2.61 -15.27
CA THR A 384 15.33 -3.61 -14.19
C THR A 384 14.29 -3.31 -13.13
N VAL A 385 13.53 -4.34 -12.77
CA VAL A 385 12.62 -4.33 -11.62
C VAL A 385 13.04 -5.42 -10.65
N ILE A 386 13.12 -5.09 -9.37
CA ILE A 386 13.25 -6.07 -8.29
C ILE A 386 11.96 -6.09 -7.46
N THR A 387 11.56 -7.29 -7.01
CA THR A 387 10.27 -7.49 -6.31
C THR A 387 10.45 -8.07 -4.90
N PRO A 388 11.23 -7.41 -4.00
CA PRO A 388 11.49 -7.98 -2.68
C PRO A 388 10.24 -7.98 -1.78
N HIS A 389 10.04 -9.07 -1.02
CA HIS A 389 9.24 -9.04 0.18
C HIS A 389 10.06 -8.43 1.35
N PRO A 390 9.46 -8.08 2.51
CA PRO A 390 10.19 -7.36 3.57
C PRO A 390 11.48 -8.02 4.05
N LEU A 391 11.55 -9.36 4.13
CA LEU A 391 12.76 -10.06 4.54
C LEU A 391 13.87 -10.03 3.46
N GLU A 392 13.51 -10.10 2.18
CA GLU A 392 14.47 -9.93 1.07
C GLU A 392 14.99 -8.49 1.02
N ALA A 393 14.11 -7.51 1.19
CA ALA A 393 14.50 -6.11 1.31
C ALA A 393 15.45 -5.88 2.49
N ALA A 394 15.17 -6.47 3.64
CA ALA A 394 16.03 -6.40 4.83
C ALA A 394 17.44 -6.96 4.56
N ARG A 395 17.54 -8.11 3.87
CA ARG A 395 18.84 -8.68 3.46
C ARG A 395 19.59 -7.75 2.51
N LEU A 396 18.90 -7.19 1.52
CA LEU A 396 19.49 -6.24 0.58
C LEU A 396 19.95 -4.94 1.26
N LEU A 397 19.24 -4.45 2.28
CA LEU A 397 19.57 -3.25 3.05
C LEU A 397 20.54 -3.53 4.22
N ASN A 398 20.85 -4.80 4.50
CA ASN A 398 21.60 -5.23 5.67
C ASN A 398 20.98 -4.72 6.98
N THR A 399 19.67 -4.89 7.13
CA THR A 399 18.87 -4.47 8.28
C THR A 399 17.87 -5.56 8.69
N SER A 400 16.95 -5.28 9.59
CA SER A 400 15.89 -6.19 9.99
C SER A 400 14.59 -6.00 9.18
N SER A 401 13.80 -7.07 9.05
CA SER A 401 12.47 -6.95 8.44
C SER A 401 11.54 -6.02 9.22
N THR A 402 11.75 -5.88 10.52
CA THR A 402 11.02 -4.94 11.38
C THR A 402 11.34 -3.48 10.99
N GLU A 403 12.60 -3.15 10.74
CA GLU A 403 12.98 -1.81 10.28
C GLU A 403 12.41 -1.48 8.91
N VAL A 404 12.47 -2.41 7.97
CA VAL A 404 11.82 -2.25 6.65
C VAL A 404 10.31 -1.99 6.81
N GLN A 405 9.65 -2.72 7.70
CA GLN A 405 8.21 -2.55 7.93
C GLN A 405 7.88 -1.26 8.70
N ASN A 406 8.78 -0.76 9.53
CA ASN A 406 8.58 0.49 10.28
C ASN A 406 8.44 1.71 9.35
N ASP A 407 9.16 1.75 8.24
CA ASP A 407 9.00 2.78 7.20
C ASP A 407 9.24 2.17 5.81
N ARG A 408 8.15 1.64 5.24
CA ARG A 408 8.18 0.94 3.95
C ARG A 408 8.49 1.87 2.78
N LEU A 409 8.05 3.13 2.87
CA LEU A 409 8.30 4.13 1.84
C LEU A 409 9.79 4.47 1.77
N PHE A 410 10.37 4.78 2.91
CA PHE A 410 11.81 5.05 3.04
C PHE A 410 12.66 3.84 2.62
N ALA A 411 12.31 2.64 3.06
CA ALA A 411 13.03 1.41 2.70
C ALA A 411 13.03 1.15 1.19
N ALA A 412 11.89 1.33 0.52
CA ALA A 412 11.79 1.16 -0.93
C ALA A 412 12.60 2.21 -1.69
N GLN A 413 12.56 3.47 -1.24
CA GLN A 413 13.36 4.57 -1.81
C GLN A 413 14.86 4.32 -1.65
N THR A 414 15.30 3.92 -0.46
CA THR A 414 16.70 3.60 -0.18
C THR A 414 17.22 2.46 -1.07
N LEU A 415 16.41 1.39 -1.25
CA LEU A 415 16.76 0.31 -2.18
C LEU A 415 16.88 0.80 -3.62
N ALA A 416 15.93 1.63 -4.08
CA ALA A 416 15.94 2.16 -5.44
C ALA A 416 17.16 3.06 -5.70
N GLU A 417 17.53 3.86 -4.71
CA GLU A 417 18.72 4.73 -4.78
C GLU A 417 20.02 3.93 -4.77
N ASP A 418 20.11 2.91 -3.92
CA ASP A 418 21.31 2.07 -3.80
C ASP A 418 21.50 1.18 -5.02
N LEU A 419 20.46 0.46 -5.44
CA LEU A 419 20.55 -0.54 -6.52
C LEU A 419 20.31 0.06 -7.92
N LYS A 420 19.94 1.34 -8.02
CA LYS A 420 19.69 2.09 -9.27
C LYS A 420 18.68 1.41 -10.20
N CYS A 421 17.64 0.82 -9.64
CA CYS A 421 16.58 0.12 -10.38
C CYS A 421 15.20 0.42 -9.81
N THR A 422 14.16 -0.05 -10.49
CA THR A 422 12.78 0.01 -9.96
C THR A 422 12.61 -1.07 -8.89
N VAL A 423 12.06 -0.68 -7.75
CA VAL A 423 11.79 -1.54 -6.60
C VAL A 423 10.30 -1.70 -6.40
N VAL A 424 9.82 -2.91 -6.25
CA VAL A 424 8.46 -3.27 -5.82
C VAL A 424 8.56 -3.93 -4.44
N LEU A 425 8.46 -3.14 -3.38
CA LEU A 425 8.46 -3.66 -2.00
C LEU A 425 7.07 -4.24 -1.67
N LYS A 426 6.97 -5.57 -1.78
CA LYS A 426 5.72 -6.34 -1.57
C LYS A 426 5.17 -6.20 -0.14
N GLY A 427 3.83 -6.28 0.01
CA GLY A 427 3.13 -6.27 1.30
C GLY A 427 1.89 -5.39 1.29
N SER A 428 1.27 -5.17 2.47
CA SER A 428 0.09 -4.30 2.61
C SER A 428 0.42 -2.88 2.16
N GLY A 429 -0.25 -2.39 1.10
CA GLY A 429 0.15 -1.17 0.42
C GLY A 429 1.54 -1.34 -0.21
N THR A 430 1.67 -2.22 -1.21
CA THR A 430 2.94 -2.40 -1.95
C THR A 430 3.49 -1.07 -2.42
N VAL A 431 4.77 -0.81 -2.15
CA VAL A 431 5.45 0.44 -2.52
C VAL A 431 6.30 0.22 -3.78
N ILE A 432 6.12 1.07 -4.77
CA ILE A 432 6.91 1.09 -5.99
C ILE A 432 7.78 2.34 -5.97
N ALA A 433 9.09 2.16 -6.01
CA ALA A 433 10.05 3.26 -5.95
C ALA A 433 11.07 3.17 -7.09
N LYS A 434 11.48 4.32 -7.61
CA LYS A 434 12.56 4.48 -8.57
C LYS A 434 13.22 5.83 -8.35
N THR A 435 14.54 5.91 -8.47
CA THR A 435 15.30 7.16 -8.36
C THR A 435 14.71 8.23 -9.29
N SER A 436 14.52 9.44 -8.78
CA SER A 436 13.97 10.60 -9.51
C SER A 436 12.50 10.47 -9.96
N GLN A 437 11.76 9.49 -9.42
CA GLN A 437 10.32 9.38 -9.59
C GLN A 437 9.61 9.51 -8.23
N THR A 438 8.41 10.09 -8.22
CA THR A 438 7.54 10.04 -7.05
C THR A 438 7.16 8.59 -6.78
N SER A 439 7.39 8.13 -5.55
CA SER A 439 7.04 6.75 -5.15
C SER A 439 5.53 6.52 -5.22
N ILE A 440 5.16 5.29 -5.54
CA ILE A 440 3.75 4.89 -5.66
C ILE A 440 3.40 3.93 -4.52
N ILE A 441 2.25 4.14 -3.88
CA ILE A 441 1.64 3.18 -2.94
C ILE A 441 0.44 2.54 -3.62
N ASN A 442 0.40 1.21 -3.65
CA ASN A 442 -0.67 0.48 -4.32
C ASN A 442 -1.86 0.23 -3.40
N PRO A 443 -3.08 0.67 -3.76
CA PRO A 443 -4.26 0.51 -2.92
C PRO A 443 -4.97 -0.84 -3.10
N THR A 444 -4.70 -1.58 -4.17
CA THR A 444 -5.38 -2.85 -4.47
C THR A 444 -4.71 -4.05 -3.79
N GLY A 445 -5.44 -5.14 -3.70
CA GLY A 445 -5.02 -6.39 -3.07
C GLY A 445 -5.47 -6.49 -1.61
N ASN A 446 -5.53 -7.69 -1.10
CA ASN A 446 -5.99 -8.02 0.25
C ASN A 446 -5.31 -9.29 0.77
N ALA A 447 -5.68 -9.75 1.96
CA ALA A 447 -5.08 -10.92 2.63
C ALA A 447 -5.18 -12.23 1.82
N ARG A 448 -6.03 -12.32 0.78
CA ARG A 448 -6.10 -13.49 -0.12
C ARG A 448 -4.81 -13.70 -0.91
N LEU A 449 -3.99 -12.65 -1.06
CA LEU A 449 -2.67 -12.75 -1.67
C LEU A 449 -1.60 -13.31 -0.73
N ALA A 450 -1.89 -13.54 0.54
CA ALA A 450 -0.99 -14.15 1.51
C ALA A 450 -0.94 -15.68 1.35
N THR A 451 -0.65 -16.14 0.15
CA THR A 451 -0.55 -17.55 -0.24
C THR A 451 0.74 -17.76 -1.04
N GLY A 452 1.38 -18.93 -0.87
CA GLY A 452 2.59 -19.27 -1.62
C GLY A 452 2.36 -19.22 -3.13
N GLY A 453 3.31 -18.66 -3.87
CA GLY A 453 3.29 -18.57 -5.33
C GLY A 453 2.68 -17.29 -5.91
N THR A 454 2.00 -16.46 -5.11
CA THR A 454 1.42 -15.20 -5.60
C THR A 454 2.49 -14.18 -6.01
N GLY A 455 3.68 -14.25 -5.41
CA GLY A 455 4.85 -13.46 -5.82
C GLY A 455 5.36 -13.87 -7.21
N ASP A 456 5.42 -15.19 -7.49
CA ASP A 456 5.81 -15.70 -8.80
C ASP A 456 4.84 -15.25 -9.89
N VAL A 457 3.54 -15.25 -9.59
CA VAL A 457 2.49 -14.71 -10.47
C VAL A 457 2.73 -13.23 -10.77
N LEU A 458 3.04 -12.42 -9.76
CA LEU A 458 3.37 -11.00 -9.94
C LEU A 458 4.61 -10.81 -10.82
N ALA A 459 5.66 -11.61 -10.60
CA ALA A 459 6.88 -11.52 -11.39
C ALA A 459 6.63 -11.85 -12.87
N GLY A 460 5.83 -12.89 -13.16
CA GLY A 460 5.44 -13.25 -14.52
C GLY A 460 4.60 -12.19 -15.21
N LEU A 461 3.59 -11.64 -14.51
CA LEU A 461 2.76 -10.53 -15.00
C LEU A 461 3.61 -9.30 -15.32
N LEU A 462 4.54 -8.96 -14.44
CA LEU A 462 5.45 -7.81 -14.63
C LEU A 462 6.34 -8.02 -15.85
N GLY A 463 6.90 -9.22 -16.03
CA GLY A 463 7.65 -9.59 -17.22
C GLY A 463 6.84 -9.39 -18.50
N ALA A 464 5.56 -9.78 -18.50
CA ALA A 464 4.67 -9.58 -19.64
C ALA A 464 4.42 -8.08 -19.93
N ARG A 465 4.20 -7.26 -18.92
CA ARG A 465 4.01 -5.81 -19.09
C ARG A 465 5.26 -5.13 -19.66
N MET A 466 6.46 -5.53 -19.22
CA MET A 466 7.71 -5.05 -19.82
C MET A 466 7.88 -5.53 -21.26
N ALA A 467 7.57 -6.80 -21.57
CA ALA A 467 7.64 -7.35 -22.93
C ALA A 467 6.67 -6.66 -23.89
N GLN A 468 5.54 -6.15 -23.40
CA GLN A 468 4.55 -5.37 -24.14
C GLN A 468 4.96 -3.91 -24.35
N GLY A 469 6.16 -3.50 -23.91
CA GLY A 469 6.75 -2.19 -24.20
C GLY A 469 6.55 -1.13 -23.13
N LEU A 470 6.01 -1.46 -21.95
CA LEU A 470 5.99 -0.53 -20.83
C LEU A 470 7.41 -0.37 -20.26
N SER A 471 7.73 0.83 -19.79
CA SER A 471 8.95 1.04 -19.01
C SER A 471 8.92 0.22 -17.73
N ASP A 472 10.06 0.01 -17.10
CA ASP A 472 10.18 -0.73 -15.86
C ASP A 472 9.26 -0.19 -14.74
N PHE A 473 9.15 1.15 -14.60
CA PHE A 473 8.30 1.78 -13.59
C PHE A 473 6.80 1.65 -13.93
N GLU A 474 6.42 1.92 -15.17
CA GLU A 474 5.02 1.78 -15.63
C GLU A 474 4.56 0.32 -15.55
N ALA A 475 5.42 -0.63 -15.95
CA ALA A 475 5.14 -2.06 -15.86
C ALA A 475 4.93 -2.50 -14.40
N ALA A 476 5.75 -1.98 -13.48
CA ALA A 476 5.60 -2.24 -12.04
C ALA A 476 4.27 -1.70 -11.52
N CYS A 477 3.91 -0.45 -11.85
CA CYS A 477 2.64 0.14 -11.43
C CYS A 477 1.44 -0.65 -11.96
N ALA A 478 1.44 -0.98 -13.26
CA ALA A 478 0.36 -1.73 -13.90
C ALA A 478 0.23 -3.14 -13.29
N ALA A 479 1.34 -3.89 -13.24
CA ALA A 479 1.33 -5.26 -12.75
C ALA A 479 0.88 -5.36 -11.28
N VAL A 480 1.37 -4.49 -10.41
CA VAL A 480 0.99 -4.49 -8.98
C VAL A 480 -0.48 -4.13 -8.80
N PHE A 481 -0.98 -3.14 -9.56
CA PHE A 481 -2.40 -2.79 -9.51
C PHE A 481 -3.29 -3.94 -9.97
N GLU A 482 -3.02 -4.52 -11.13
CA GLU A 482 -3.81 -5.61 -11.72
C GLU A 482 -3.78 -6.86 -10.86
N HIS A 483 -2.63 -7.24 -10.34
CA HIS A 483 -2.46 -8.38 -9.44
C HIS A 483 -3.31 -8.22 -8.17
N GLY A 484 -3.31 -7.02 -7.58
CA GLY A 484 -4.14 -6.70 -6.42
C GLY A 484 -5.63 -6.68 -6.75
N GLN A 485 -6.01 -6.09 -7.90
CA GLN A 485 -7.39 -5.98 -8.34
C GLN A 485 -8.07 -7.36 -8.50
N VAL A 486 -7.36 -8.36 -9.03
CA VAL A 486 -7.90 -9.73 -9.13
C VAL A 486 -8.30 -10.27 -7.76
N ALA A 487 -7.49 -10.02 -6.73
CA ALA A 487 -7.81 -10.47 -5.37
C ALA A 487 -9.00 -9.70 -4.75
N ASP A 488 -9.15 -8.42 -5.09
CA ASP A 488 -10.26 -7.61 -4.62
C ASP A 488 -11.58 -8.00 -5.30
N ASP A 489 -11.54 -8.33 -6.59
CA ASP A 489 -12.69 -8.78 -7.36
C ASP A 489 -13.13 -10.22 -7.02
N TRP A 490 -12.28 -11.00 -6.31
CA TRP A 490 -12.57 -12.37 -5.92
C TRP A 490 -13.73 -12.43 -4.93
N CYS A 491 -14.87 -12.99 -5.34
CA CYS A 491 -16.06 -13.09 -4.52
C CYS A 491 -15.91 -14.19 -3.45
N PHE A 492 -15.59 -13.77 -2.21
CA PHE A 492 -15.36 -14.68 -1.08
C PHE A 492 -16.52 -15.65 -0.80
N TRP A 493 -17.78 -15.19 -0.93
CA TRP A 493 -18.96 -15.96 -0.52
C TRP A 493 -19.33 -17.10 -1.47
N ARG A 494 -18.79 -17.16 -2.67
CA ARG A 494 -19.17 -18.10 -3.71
C ARG A 494 -18.03 -18.94 -4.26
N LEU A 495 -16.78 -18.66 -3.86
CA LEU A 495 -15.61 -19.27 -4.48
C LEU A 495 -14.67 -19.84 -3.41
N PRO A 496 -13.93 -20.92 -3.72
CA PRO A 496 -12.93 -21.50 -2.83
C PRO A 496 -11.77 -20.54 -2.59
N THR A 497 -10.77 -20.98 -1.81
CA THR A 497 -9.52 -20.21 -1.59
C THR A 497 -8.91 -19.76 -2.91
N LEU A 498 -8.49 -18.48 -3.00
CA LEU A 498 -7.76 -17.97 -4.13
C LEU A 498 -6.33 -18.55 -4.10
N THR A 499 -6.08 -19.53 -4.94
CA THR A 499 -4.74 -20.11 -5.12
C THR A 499 -3.93 -19.26 -6.11
N ALA A 500 -2.60 -19.35 -6.07
CA ALA A 500 -1.73 -18.66 -7.02
C ALA A 500 -1.99 -19.07 -8.48
N GLY A 501 -2.32 -20.35 -8.73
CA GLY A 501 -2.71 -20.80 -10.07
C GLY A 501 -3.99 -20.11 -10.54
N LYS A 502 -5.02 -20.02 -9.67
CA LYS A 502 -6.26 -19.35 -10.02
C LYS A 502 -6.07 -17.85 -10.21
N LEU A 503 -5.23 -17.23 -9.40
CA LEU A 503 -4.84 -15.83 -9.57
C LEU A 503 -4.21 -15.60 -10.96
N ALA A 504 -3.29 -16.46 -11.39
CA ALA A 504 -2.66 -16.38 -12.70
C ALA A 504 -3.67 -16.48 -13.85
N GLU A 505 -4.62 -17.42 -13.77
CA GLU A 505 -5.68 -17.61 -14.78
C GLU A 505 -6.64 -16.43 -14.93
N LEU A 506 -6.82 -15.63 -13.87
CA LEU A 506 -7.72 -14.49 -13.85
C LEU A 506 -7.07 -13.18 -14.32
N ILE A 507 -5.76 -13.15 -14.49
CA ILE A 507 -5.06 -12.03 -15.10
C ILE A 507 -5.55 -11.85 -16.54
N ARG A 508 -5.70 -10.61 -16.97
CA ARG A 508 -6.22 -10.29 -18.30
C ARG A 508 -5.16 -9.60 -19.15
N GLY A 509 -4.97 -10.10 -20.36
CA GLY A 509 -4.12 -9.49 -21.37
C GLY A 509 -4.81 -8.36 -22.12
N PRO A 510 -4.07 -7.55 -22.88
CA PRO A 510 -4.62 -6.49 -23.73
C PRO A 510 -5.61 -7.03 -24.78
N GLN A 511 -5.51 -8.33 -25.13
CA GLN A 511 -6.40 -9.00 -26.07
C GLN A 511 -7.85 -9.15 -25.53
N THR A 512 -8.06 -8.99 -24.23
CA THR A 512 -9.40 -9.07 -23.62
C THR A 512 -10.17 -7.75 -23.66
N ALA A 513 -9.57 -6.68 -24.20
CA ALA A 513 -10.30 -5.44 -24.46
C ALA A 513 -11.50 -5.72 -25.40
N SER A 514 -12.69 -5.25 -25.05
CA SER A 514 -13.90 -5.44 -25.87
C SER A 514 -13.70 -4.91 -27.30
N TRP A 515 -13.99 -5.77 -28.25
CA TRP A 515 -13.97 -5.46 -29.68
C TRP A 515 -15.15 -4.56 -30.06
#